data_cabb6a246f2e9fd6e23b14bf1fd3989a
#
_entry.id   cabb6a246f2e9fd6e23b14bf1fd3989a
#
_cell.length_a   1.000
_cell.length_b   1.000
_cell.length_c   1.000
_cell.angle_alpha   90.00
_cell.angle_beta   90.00
_cell.angle_gamma   90.00
#
_symmetry.space_group_name_H-M   'P 1'
#
loop_
_entity.id
_entity.type
_entity.pdbx_description
1 polymer ?
#
loop_
_entity_poly.entity_id
_entity_poly.type
_entity_poly.pdbx_seq_one_letter_code
_entity_poly.pdbx_strand_id
1 'polypeptide(L)'
;MDVRQRTEEIERLTLASWATFSDASRGRVRPEEQDPIRPVFQRDRDRIIHCKAFRRLKQKTQVFLSPEGDLYRTRLTHTLEVAQIARTIARALRLNEDLTEAISLAHDLGHTPFGHAGESALDKLCPEGFQHYMQSLRVVDKLEKDGRGLNLTWEVRNGIVTHTKGTWAATPEGRIVRMADQIAFVNHDIEDAVRAGVLDPATLPRECTAVLGETKSQRITTMINSILRSSEGDVQVGAEENEAFLALKDFMYRTVYVDRSAKKEEQKVEKVLAELYEYYLTHIEQMSNFYLQLAYQEGRDRAVTDYISGMSDEFAIRTFEDVFVPRKWHVL
;
A
#
# COMPACT_ATOMS: atom_id res chain seq x y z
N MET A 1 -12.75 35.13 6.51
CA MET A 1 -12.74 33.69 6.19
C MET A 1 -11.66 33.44 5.16
N ASP A 2 -10.72 32.56 5.45
CA ASP A 2 -9.69 32.16 4.51
C ASP A 2 -10.21 31.05 3.55
N VAL A 3 -9.39 30.66 2.55
CA VAL A 3 -9.79 29.66 1.55
C VAL A 3 -10.08 28.30 2.19
N ARG A 4 -9.27 27.90 3.18
CA ARG A 4 -9.45 26.67 3.95
C ARG A 4 -10.83 26.66 4.66
N GLN A 5 -11.16 27.71 5.38
CA GLN A 5 -12.44 27.81 6.11
C GLN A 5 -13.63 27.71 5.16
N ARG A 6 -13.54 28.31 3.96
CA ARG A 6 -14.58 28.17 2.94
C ARG A 6 -14.72 26.71 2.47
N THR A 7 -13.61 26.00 2.29
CA THR A 7 -13.64 24.59 1.89
C THR A 7 -14.27 23.72 2.99
N GLU A 8 -13.93 23.96 4.26
CA GLU A 8 -14.50 23.27 5.41
C GLU A 8 -16.01 23.53 5.55
N GLU A 9 -16.48 24.74 5.28
CA GLU A 9 -17.92 25.05 5.22
C GLU A 9 -18.62 24.28 4.08
N ILE A 10 -17.99 24.19 2.91
CA ILE A 10 -18.52 23.40 1.79
C ILE A 10 -18.62 21.93 2.18
N GLU A 11 -17.61 21.36 2.86
CA GLU A 11 -17.69 20.01 3.40
C GLU A 11 -18.93 19.84 4.29
N ARG A 12 -19.19 20.77 5.22
CA ARG A 12 -20.36 20.74 6.12
C ARG A 12 -21.70 20.80 5.38
N LEU A 13 -21.75 21.44 4.23
CA LEU A 13 -22.97 21.57 3.43
C LEU A 13 -23.20 20.37 2.48
N THR A 14 -22.13 19.71 2.03
CA THR A 14 -22.22 18.76 0.93
C THR A 14 -21.96 17.31 1.33
N LEU A 15 -21.13 17.07 2.33
CA LEU A 15 -20.83 15.71 2.79
C LEU A 15 -21.99 15.12 3.61
N ALA A 16 -22.03 13.80 3.65
CA ALA A 16 -22.96 13.06 4.49
C ALA A 16 -22.65 13.31 5.98
N SER A 17 -23.67 13.25 6.83
CA SER A 17 -23.52 13.49 8.28
C SER A 17 -22.56 12.52 8.99
N TRP A 18 -22.30 11.38 8.39
CA TRP A 18 -21.39 10.36 8.89
C TRP A 18 -19.99 10.38 8.22
N ALA A 19 -19.72 11.37 7.37
CA ALA A 19 -18.39 11.61 6.82
C ALA A 19 -17.43 12.16 7.87
N THR A 20 -16.14 12.01 7.63
CA THR A 20 -15.09 12.62 8.44
C THR A 20 -14.80 14.03 7.92
N PHE A 21 -15.09 15.04 8.73
CA PHE A 21 -14.91 16.45 8.36
C PHE A 21 -13.49 16.94 8.69
N SER A 22 -12.93 17.76 7.83
CA SER A 22 -11.57 18.29 8.01
C SER A 22 -11.43 19.19 9.26
N ASP A 23 -12.45 19.97 9.57
CA ASP A 23 -12.50 20.84 10.76
C ASP A 23 -12.71 20.08 12.08
N ALA A 24 -13.10 18.78 12.02
CA ALA A 24 -13.30 17.91 13.16
C ALA A 24 -12.20 16.84 13.30
N SER A 25 -11.07 16.99 12.60
CA SER A 25 -9.93 16.07 12.72
C SER A 25 -9.41 16.00 14.16
N ARG A 26 -9.04 14.80 14.61
CA ARG A 26 -8.34 14.59 15.89
C ARG A 26 -6.92 15.18 15.92
N GLY A 27 -6.48 15.74 14.79
CA GLY A 27 -5.23 16.48 14.69
C GLY A 27 -3.99 15.59 14.47
N ARG A 28 -2.85 16.15 14.76
CA ARG A 28 -1.51 15.62 14.47
C ARG A 28 -0.76 15.33 15.77
N VAL A 29 0.26 14.46 15.70
CA VAL A 29 1.13 14.16 16.86
C VAL A 29 1.85 15.41 17.35
N ARG A 30 2.38 16.20 16.40
CA ARG A 30 3.01 17.50 16.71
C ARG A 30 2.08 18.62 16.22
N PRO A 31 1.61 19.49 17.14
CA PRO A 31 0.82 20.65 16.77
C PRO A 31 1.55 21.53 15.74
N GLU A 32 0.81 22.08 14.81
CA GLU A 32 1.32 23.03 13.81
C GLU A 32 0.22 24.03 13.40
N GLU A 33 0.65 25.15 12.86
CA GLU A 33 -0.27 26.16 12.34
C GLU A 33 -1.11 25.61 11.17
N GLN A 34 -2.35 26.01 11.13
CA GLN A 34 -3.24 25.66 10.04
C GLN A 34 -2.83 26.38 8.75
N ASP A 35 -2.94 25.67 7.64
CA ASP A 35 -2.68 26.25 6.33
C ASP A 35 -3.86 27.16 5.92
N PRO A 36 -3.64 28.38 5.41
CA PRO A 36 -4.73 29.29 5.06
C PRO A 36 -5.51 28.86 3.80
N ILE A 37 -4.98 27.91 3.01
CA ILE A 37 -5.56 27.49 1.74
C ILE A 37 -6.13 26.06 1.82
N ARG A 38 -5.40 25.12 2.44
CA ARG A 38 -5.67 23.68 2.38
C ARG A 38 -6.20 23.16 3.71
N PRO A 39 -7.36 22.46 3.73
CA PRO A 39 -7.78 21.63 4.84
C PRO A 39 -6.75 20.58 5.23
N VAL A 40 -6.87 19.99 6.41
CA VAL A 40 -5.86 19.12 7.01
C VAL A 40 -5.57 17.88 6.15
N PHE A 41 -6.60 17.28 5.53
CA PHE A 41 -6.43 16.07 4.72
C PHE A 41 -5.78 16.35 3.36
N GLN A 42 -6.03 17.52 2.75
CA GLN A 42 -5.30 17.97 1.57
C GLN A 42 -3.81 18.15 1.86
N ARG A 43 -3.47 18.73 3.02
CA ARG A 43 -2.06 18.84 3.43
C ARG A 43 -1.41 17.47 3.61
N ASP A 44 -2.14 16.49 4.13
CA ASP A 44 -1.61 15.14 4.31
C ASP A 44 -1.36 14.48 2.96
N ARG A 45 -2.31 14.54 2.03
CA ARG A 45 -2.14 14.06 0.65
C ARG A 45 -0.88 14.66 0.00
N ASP A 46 -0.73 15.98 0.08
CA ASP A 46 0.42 16.66 -0.52
C ASP A 46 1.75 16.19 0.11
N ARG A 47 1.80 16.02 1.43
CA ARG A 47 2.99 15.49 2.12
C ARG A 47 3.35 14.08 1.67
N ILE A 48 2.34 13.23 1.45
CA ILE A 48 2.51 11.86 0.98
C ILE A 48 3.07 11.85 -0.44
N ILE A 49 2.46 12.58 -1.37
CA ILE A 49 2.90 12.64 -2.78
C ILE A 49 4.36 13.10 -2.89
N HIS A 50 4.77 14.05 -2.05
CA HIS A 50 6.11 14.61 -2.09
C HIS A 50 7.16 13.83 -1.27
N CYS A 51 6.79 12.74 -0.57
CA CYS A 51 7.75 11.96 0.21
C CYS A 51 8.62 11.02 -0.65
N LYS A 52 9.74 10.58 -0.09
CA LYS A 52 10.69 9.69 -0.80
C LYS A 52 10.09 8.29 -0.99
N ALA A 53 9.36 7.78 0.00
CA ALA A 53 8.75 6.46 -0.05
C ALA A 53 7.71 6.36 -1.19
N PHE A 54 6.86 7.37 -1.38
CA PHE A 54 5.90 7.40 -2.48
C PHE A 54 6.58 7.31 -3.86
N ARG A 55 7.67 8.04 -4.07
CA ARG A 55 8.44 7.96 -5.33
C ARG A 55 9.06 6.59 -5.58
N ARG A 56 9.42 5.85 -4.50
CA ARG A 56 10.00 4.50 -4.63
C ARG A 56 8.97 3.46 -5.06
N LEU A 57 7.67 3.68 -4.87
CA LEU A 57 6.61 2.76 -5.31
C LEU A 57 6.65 2.48 -6.82
N LYS A 58 7.19 3.40 -7.63
CA LYS A 58 7.37 3.20 -9.08
C LYS A 58 8.30 2.04 -9.44
N GLN A 59 9.18 1.62 -8.53
CA GLN A 59 10.20 0.58 -8.72
C GLN A 59 10.06 -0.55 -7.70
N LYS A 60 8.85 -0.77 -7.19
CA LYS A 60 8.49 -1.93 -6.35
C LYS A 60 7.45 -2.75 -7.09
N THR A 61 7.69 -4.04 -7.17
CA THR A 61 6.78 -5.03 -7.76
C THR A 61 5.47 -5.10 -6.97
N GLN A 62 4.36 -5.32 -7.68
CA GLN A 62 3.07 -5.57 -7.06
C GLN A 62 2.88 -7.06 -6.75
N VAL A 63 2.87 -7.93 -7.75
CA VAL A 63 2.56 -9.36 -7.61
C VAL A 63 3.66 -10.25 -8.17
N PHE A 64 4.01 -10.09 -9.44
CA PHE A 64 5.01 -10.91 -10.10
C PHE A 64 6.37 -10.21 -10.10
N LEU A 65 7.42 -10.95 -9.71
CA LEU A 65 8.79 -10.46 -9.70
C LEU A 65 9.22 -10.05 -11.10
N SER A 66 9.30 -8.73 -11.29
CA SER A 66 9.86 -8.05 -12.48
C SER A 66 9.77 -8.88 -13.78
N PRO A 67 8.57 -9.13 -14.34
CA PRO A 67 8.53 -9.76 -15.65
C PRO A 67 9.19 -8.83 -16.67
N GLU A 68 9.86 -9.38 -17.66
CA GLU A 68 10.38 -8.61 -18.78
C GLU A 68 9.22 -7.89 -19.50
N GLY A 69 9.25 -6.56 -19.52
CA GLY A 69 8.26 -5.73 -20.20
C GLY A 69 7.88 -4.46 -19.39
N ASP A 70 7.34 -3.48 -20.10
CA ASP A 70 6.97 -2.16 -19.56
C ASP A 70 5.49 -2.04 -19.17
N LEU A 71 4.68 -3.11 -19.35
CA LEU A 71 3.24 -3.12 -19.14
C LEU A 71 2.78 -3.68 -17.79
N TYR A 72 3.70 -4.17 -16.95
CA TYR A 72 3.36 -4.70 -15.64
C TYR A 72 3.12 -3.61 -14.60
N ARG A 73 2.23 -3.92 -13.65
CA ARG A 73 1.90 -2.98 -12.58
C ARG A 73 3.02 -2.85 -11.57
N THR A 74 3.36 -1.61 -11.28
CA THR A 74 4.15 -1.25 -10.11
C THR A 74 3.22 -0.94 -8.94
N ARG A 75 3.76 -0.89 -7.72
CA ARG A 75 2.98 -0.44 -6.55
C ARG A 75 2.44 0.98 -6.71
N LEU A 76 3.13 1.84 -7.44
CA LEU A 76 2.63 3.19 -7.72
C LEU A 76 1.35 3.15 -8.54
N THR A 77 1.32 2.36 -9.62
CA THR A 77 0.11 2.26 -10.47
C THR A 77 -1.03 1.60 -9.73
N HIS A 78 -0.77 0.53 -8.93
CA HIS A 78 -1.75 -0.06 -8.04
C HIS A 78 -2.33 0.97 -7.05
N THR A 79 -1.48 1.71 -6.36
CA THR A 79 -1.87 2.76 -5.40
C THR A 79 -2.79 3.81 -6.05
N LEU A 80 -2.51 4.22 -7.28
CA LEU A 80 -3.35 5.17 -8.03
C LEU A 80 -4.70 4.54 -8.43
N GLU A 81 -4.73 3.27 -8.84
CA GLU A 81 -5.97 2.55 -9.15
C GLU A 81 -6.84 2.34 -7.90
N VAL A 82 -6.23 2.02 -6.74
CA VAL A 82 -6.92 1.99 -5.43
C VAL A 82 -7.53 3.35 -5.12
N ALA A 83 -6.75 4.43 -5.25
CA ALA A 83 -7.23 5.78 -5.00
C ALA A 83 -8.39 6.17 -5.93
N GLN A 84 -8.34 5.77 -7.21
CA GLN A 84 -9.42 6.02 -8.18
C GLN A 84 -10.71 5.31 -7.76
N ILE A 85 -10.66 4.00 -7.40
CA ILE A 85 -11.82 3.24 -6.96
C ILE A 85 -12.38 3.82 -5.65
N ALA A 86 -11.52 4.03 -4.66
CA ALA A 86 -11.90 4.55 -3.36
C ALA A 86 -12.58 5.92 -3.45
N ARG A 87 -12.01 6.85 -4.23
CA ARG A 87 -12.59 8.18 -4.43
C ARG A 87 -13.93 8.14 -5.19
N THR A 88 -14.11 7.20 -6.12
CA THR A 88 -15.39 7.01 -6.81
C THR A 88 -16.47 6.63 -5.79
N ILE A 89 -16.17 5.71 -4.88
CA ILE A 89 -17.10 5.31 -3.80
C ILE A 89 -17.34 6.47 -2.83
N ALA A 90 -16.28 7.12 -2.35
CA ALA A 90 -16.37 8.22 -1.41
C ALA A 90 -17.24 9.37 -1.95
N ARG A 91 -17.02 9.77 -3.21
CA ARG A 91 -17.82 10.81 -3.86
C ARG A 91 -19.29 10.43 -3.95
N ALA A 92 -19.60 9.20 -4.36
CA ALA A 92 -20.97 8.73 -4.50
C ALA A 92 -21.72 8.65 -3.15
N LEU A 93 -21.02 8.29 -2.07
CA LEU A 93 -21.53 8.28 -0.69
C LEU A 93 -21.46 9.65 0.00
N ARG A 94 -20.96 10.68 -0.67
CA ARG A 94 -20.70 12.02 -0.12
C ARG A 94 -19.82 11.99 1.14
N LEU A 95 -18.75 11.18 1.11
CA LEU A 95 -17.70 11.10 2.11
C LEU A 95 -16.51 11.98 1.72
N ASN A 96 -15.54 12.15 2.61
CA ASN A 96 -14.39 13.02 2.39
C ASN A 96 -13.40 12.42 1.39
N GLU A 97 -13.39 12.93 0.15
CA GLU A 97 -12.49 12.45 -0.90
C GLU A 97 -11.02 12.74 -0.61
N ASP A 98 -10.69 13.88 0.02
CA ASP A 98 -9.30 14.23 0.33
C ASP A 98 -8.71 13.27 1.38
N LEU A 99 -9.49 12.89 2.40
CA LEU A 99 -9.09 11.88 3.38
C LEU A 99 -8.93 10.51 2.72
N THR A 100 -9.90 10.12 1.90
CA THR A 100 -9.88 8.84 1.16
C THR A 100 -8.64 8.74 0.27
N GLU A 101 -8.31 9.80 -0.47
CA GLU A 101 -7.13 9.86 -1.33
C GLU A 101 -5.84 9.80 -0.51
N ALA A 102 -5.74 10.57 0.58
CA ALA A 102 -4.55 10.58 1.42
C ALA A 102 -4.26 9.19 2.01
N ILE A 103 -5.28 8.47 2.50
CA ILE A 103 -5.12 7.10 3.00
C ILE A 103 -4.70 6.16 1.86
N SER A 104 -5.38 6.23 0.71
CA SER A 104 -5.08 5.39 -0.46
C SER A 104 -3.64 5.56 -0.95
N LEU A 105 -3.15 6.79 -1.01
CA LEU A 105 -1.78 7.06 -1.46
C LEU A 105 -0.70 6.62 -0.45
N ALA A 106 -1.07 6.45 0.81
CA ALA A 106 -0.12 6.13 1.87
C ALA A 106 -0.15 4.67 2.33
N HIS A 107 -1.17 3.88 1.98
CA HIS A 107 -1.38 2.56 2.58
C HIS A 107 -0.18 1.62 2.40
N ASP A 108 0.48 1.64 1.25
CA ASP A 108 1.55 0.73 0.83
C ASP A 108 2.97 1.33 0.91
N LEU A 109 3.17 2.49 1.54
CA LEU A 109 4.48 3.16 1.61
C LEU A 109 5.57 2.34 2.31
N GLY A 110 5.19 1.44 3.20
CA GLY A 110 6.09 0.57 3.96
C GLY A 110 6.32 -0.80 3.34
N HIS A 111 5.80 -1.06 2.14
CA HIS A 111 6.00 -2.36 1.50
C HIS A 111 7.46 -2.61 1.15
N THR A 112 7.89 -3.86 1.23
CA THR A 112 9.25 -4.30 0.95
C THR A 112 9.56 -4.33 -0.55
N PRO A 113 10.83 -4.38 -0.96
CA PRO A 113 11.16 -4.85 -2.30
C PRO A 113 10.61 -6.28 -2.50
N PHE A 114 10.29 -6.63 -3.74
CA PHE A 114 9.75 -7.93 -4.15
C PHE A 114 8.40 -8.33 -3.55
N GLY A 115 7.58 -7.36 -3.19
CA GLY A 115 6.20 -7.59 -2.77
C GLY A 115 6.05 -8.52 -1.56
N HIS A 116 5.11 -9.45 -1.63
CA HIS A 116 4.83 -10.39 -0.54
C HIS A 116 5.98 -11.37 -0.25
N ALA A 117 6.79 -11.73 -1.24
CA ALA A 117 7.97 -12.57 -1.03
C ALA A 117 8.98 -11.85 -0.12
N GLY A 118 9.22 -10.56 -0.36
CA GLY A 118 10.07 -9.74 0.48
C GLY A 118 9.50 -9.51 1.88
N GLU A 119 8.19 -9.31 2.00
CA GLU A 119 7.51 -9.19 3.31
C GLU A 119 7.69 -10.47 4.13
N SER A 120 7.43 -11.64 3.53
CA SER A 120 7.61 -12.94 4.19
C SER A 120 9.07 -13.18 4.60
N ALA A 121 10.04 -12.76 3.78
CA ALA A 121 11.45 -12.88 4.11
C ALA A 121 11.83 -11.99 5.31
N LEU A 122 11.44 -10.71 5.29
CA LEU A 122 11.74 -9.80 6.41
C LEU A 122 11.00 -10.17 7.70
N ASP A 123 9.78 -10.74 7.60
CA ASP A 123 9.04 -11.22 8.78
C ASP A 123 9.79 -12.36 9.50
N LYS A 124 10.46 -13.24 8.75
CA LYS A 124 11.29 -14.32 9.31
C LYS A 124 12.63 -13.81 9.87
N LEU A 125 13.21 -12.77 9.26
CA LEU A 125 14.55 -12.27 9.61
C LEU A 125 14.50 -11.27 10.77
N CYS A 126 13.47 -10.45 10.85
CA CYS A 126 13.32 -9.47 11.92
C CYS A 126 12.82 -10.13 13.20
N PRO A 127 13.54 -10.04 14.35
CA PRO A 127 13.09 -10.63 15.61
C PRO A 127 11.72 -10.15 16.10
N GLU A 128 11.34 -8.90 15.73
CA GLU A 128 10.05 -8.31 16.06
C GLU A 128 8.94 -8.65 15.06
N GLY A 129 9.28 -9.40 14.00
CA GLY A 129 8.42 -9.63 12.85
C GLY A 129 8.32 -8.39 11.93
N PHE A 130 7.65 -8.58 10.79
CA PHE A 130 7.45 -7.51 9.81
C PHE A 130 6.06 -7.58 9.20
N GLN A 131 5.40 -6.42 9.13
CA GLN A 131 4.09 -6.26 8.47
C GLN A 131 4.08 -4.92 7.73
N HIS A 132 3.81 -4.93 6.42
CA HIS A 132 3.91 -3.74 5.57
C HIS A 132 3.04 -2.57 6.06
N TYR A 133 1.84 -2.82 6.59
CA TYR A 133 0.95 -1.77 7.08
C TYR A 133 1.48 -1.08 8.35
N MET A 134 2.14 -1.83 9.24
CA MET A 134 2.84 -1.26 10.39
C MET A 134 4.08 -0.48 9.95
N GLN A 135 4.78 -1.01 8.95
CA GLN A 135 5.91 -0.32 8.36
C GLN A 135 5.48 0.94 7.59
N SER A 136 4.30 0.94 6.93
CA SER A 136 3.74 2.15 6.30
C SER A 136 3.50 3.26 7.32
N LEU A 137 2.94 2.90 8.48
CA LEU A 137 2.79 3.84 9.59
C LEU A 137 4.15 4.35 10.09
N ARG A 138 5.13 3.46 10.24
CA ARG A 138 6.49 3.81 10.67
C ARG A 138 7.20 4.73 9.67
N VAL A 139 7.02 4.50 8.37
CA VAL A 139 7.54 5.38 7.32
C VAL A 139 7.02 6.80 7.48
N VAL A 140 5.71 6.97 7.62
CA VAL A 140 5.09 8.30 7.71
C VAL A 140 5.31 8.99 9.06
N ASP A 141 5.43 8.22 10.14
CA ASP A 141 5.63 8.76 11.48
C ASP A 141 7.10 9.07 11.78
N LYS A 142 8.05 8.31 11.20
CA LYS A 142 9.44 8.34 11.64
C LYS A 142 10.47 8.38 10.52
N LEU A 143 10.38 7.53 9.48
CA LEU A 143 11.51 7.36 8.56
C LEU A 143 11.64 8.50 7.54
N GLU A 144 10.53 9.12 7.14
CA GLU A 144 10.57 10.26 6.23
C GLU A 144 11.15 11.52 6.90
N LYS A 145 11.65 12.43 6.06
CA LYS A 145 12.26 13.70 6.50
C LYS A 145 13.36 13.53 7.56
N ASP A 146 14.19 12.51 7.36
CA ASP A 146 15.37 12.24 8.19
C ASP A 146 15.03 12.15 9.70
N GLY A 147 14.05 11.30 10.01
CA GLY A 147 13.61 11.00 11.37
C GLY A 147 12.47 11.85 11.92
N ARG A 148 12.04 12.89 11.19
CA ARG A 148 10.96 13.77 11.64
C ARG A 148 9.55 13.26 11.26
N GLY A 149 9.46 12.36 10.29
CA GLY A 149 8.20 11.89 9.74
C GLY A 149 7.39 12.96 9.02
N LEU A 150 6.24 12.58 8.49
CA LEU A 150 5.36 13.48 7.73
C LEU A 150 4.39 14.27 8.64
N ASN A 151 4.23 13.87 9.90
CA ASN A 151 3.29 14.46 10.86
C ASN A 151 1.86 14.48 10.30
N LEU A 152 1.35 13.32 9.86
CA LEU A 152 0.00 13.17 9.31
C LEU A 152 -1.06 13.22 10.42
N THR A 153 -2.31 13.48 10.05
CA THR A 153 -3.46 13.44 10.95
C THR A 153 -3.70 12.03 11.47
N TRP A 154 -4.41 11.95 12.60
CA TRP A 154 -4.77 10.68 13.21
C TRP A 154 -5.59 9.80 12.26
N GLU A 155 -6.51 10.40 11.50
CA GLU A 155 -7.41 9.71 10.57
C GLU A 155 -6.63 9.02 9.46
N VAL A 156 -5.68 9.69 8.84
CA VAL A 156 -4.82 9.11 7.79
C VAL A 156 -3.97 7.98 8.38
N ARG A 157 -3.36 8.19 9.55
CA ARG A 157 -2.55 7.16 10.23
C ARG A 157 -3.40 5.93 10.61
N ASN A 158 -4.61 6.13 11.10
CA ASN A 158 -5.56 5.05 11.40
C ASN A 158 -5.91 4.28 10.12
N GLY A 159 -6.24 4.97 9.03
CA GLY A 159 -6.53 4.33 7.74
C GLY A 159 -5.35 3.50 7.21
N ILE A 160 -4.12 4.01 7.32
CA ILE A 160 -2.91 3.27 6.92
C ILE A 160 -2.79 1.95 7.68
N VAL A 161 -2.89 1.95 9.00
CA VAL A 161 -2.63 0.76 9.81
C VAL A 161 -3.75 -0.28 9.75
N THR A 162 -4.95 0.11 9.32
CA THR A 162 -6.13 -0.75 9.30
C THR A 162 -6.60 -1.17 7.90
N HIS A 163 -5.82 -0.84 6.84
CA HIS A 163 -6.26 -1.09 5.46
C HIS A 163 -6.30 -2.58 5.07
N THR A 164 -5.60 -3.47 5.77
CA THR A 164 -5.50 -4.89 5.36
C THR A 164 -6.19 -5.86 6.33
N LYS A 165 -5.64 -6.10 7.51
CA LYS A 165 -6.07 -7.13 8.47
C LYS A 165 -6.55 -6.53 9.78
N GLY A 166 -7.23 -7.35 10.59
CA GLY A 166 -7.60 -7.00 11.96
C GLY A 166 -8.74 -5.98 12.04
N THR A 167 -8.62 -5.02 12.93
CA THR A 167 -9.63 -4.02 13.22
C THR A 167 -9.97 -3.16 11.99
N TRP A 168 -11.23 -2.84 11.82
CA TRP A 168 -11.67 -1.90 10.79
C TRP A 168 -11.25 -0.48 11.14
N ALA A 169 -11.05 0.33 10.11
CA ALA A 169 -10.78 1.75 10.29
C ALA A 169 -11.91 2.42 11.07
N ALA A 170 -11.55 3.40 11.89
CA ALA A 170 -12.51 4.17 12.66
C ALA A 170 -13.33 5.13 11.78
N THR A 171 -12.78 5.51 10.61
CA THR A 171 -13.44 6.40 9.65
C THR A 171 -14.04 5.60 8.50
N PRO A 172 -15.20 6.02 7.96
CA PRO A 172 -15.78 5.39 6.79
C PRO A 172 -14.86 5.46 5.57
N GLU A 173 -14.10 6.52 5.40
CA GLU A 173 -13.12 6.70 4.33
C GLU A 173 -12.02 5.63 4.39
N GLY A 174 -11.50 5.34 5.59
CA GLY A 174 -10.52 4.27 5.77
C GLY A 174 -11.10 2.89 5.48
N ARG A 175 -12.38 2.66 5.77
CA ARG A 175 -13.09 1.41 5.43
C ARG A 175 -13.25 1.25 3.91
N ILE A 176 -13.57 2.34 3.20
CA ILE A 176 -13.62 2.36 1.74
C ILE A 176 -12.26 1.99 1.16
N VAL A 177 -11.16 2.56 1.67
CA VAL A 177 -9.82 2.27 1.15
C VAL A 177 -9.49 0.79 1.28
N ARG A 178 -9.80 0.15 2.42
CA ARG A 178 -9.61 -1.30 2.60
C ARG A 178 -10.41 -2.14 1.59
N MET A 179 -11.63 -1.74 1.28
CA MET A 179 -12.45 -2.44 0.27
C MET A 179 -11.91 -2.18 -1.14
N ALA A 180 -11.57 -0.95 -1.46
CA ALA A 180 -11.03 -0.56 -2.75
C ALA A 180 -9.69 -1.24 -3.07
N ASP A 181 -8.81 -1.37 -2.07
CA ASP A 181 -7.56 -2.12 -2.19
C ASP A 181 -7.82 -3.58 -2.56
N GLN A 182 -8.74 -4.27 -1.86
CA GLN A 182 -9.08 -5.64 -2.18
C GLN A 182 -9.71 -5.78 -3.58
N ILE A 183 -10.61 -4.88 -3.98
CA ILE A 183 -11.21 -4.87 -5.30
C ILE A 183 -10.15 -4.66 -6.39
N ALA A 184 -9.26 -3.70 -6.19
CA ALA A 184 -8.15 -3.43 -7.10
C ALA A 184 -7.24 -4.65 -7.20
N PHE A 185 -6.75 -5.15 -6.06
CA PHE A 185 -5.81 -6.26 -5.97
C PHE A 185 -6.30 -7.50 -6.74
N VAL A 186 -7.50 -8.04 -6.43
CA VAL A 186 -8.03 -9.24 -7.11
C VAL A 186 -8.15 -9.04 -8.62
N ASN A 187 -8.64 -7.88 -9.05
CA ASN A 187 -8.84 -7.61 -10.48
C ASN A 187 -7.54 -7.38 -11.23
N HIS A 188 -6.53 -6.82 -10.57
CA HIS A 188 -5.20 -6.63 -11.13
C HIS A 188 -4.47 -7.97 -11.27
N ASP A 189 -4.55 -8.80 -10.26
CA ASP A 189 -3.90 -10.10 -10.24
C ASP A 189 -4.46 -11.04 -11.30
N ILE A 190 -5.78 -11.01 -11.54
CA ILE A 190 -6.39 -11.73 -12.66
C ILE A 190 -5.80 -11.27 -13.99
N GLU A 191 -5.73 -9.95 -14.21
CA GLU A 191 -5.23 -9.39 -15.47
C GLU A 191 -3.74 -9.71 -15.69
N ASP A 192 -2.94 -9.57 -14.65
CA ASP A 192 -1.50 -9.83 -14.71
C ASP A 192 -1.20 -11.34 -14.83
N ALA A 193 -1.97 -12.21 -14.16
CA ALA A 193 -1.86 -13.66 -14.29
C ALA A 193 -2.24 -14.17 -15.69
N VAL A 194 -3.29 -13.59 -16.29
CA VAL A 194 -3.67 -13.89 -17.68
C VAL A 194 -2.58 -13.44 -18.64
N ARG A 195 -2.03 -12.24 -18.46
CA ARG A 195 -0.93 -11.72 -19.30
C ARG A 195 0.33 -12.57 -19.18
N ALA A 196 0.64 -13.05 -17.97
CA ALA A 196 1.77 -13.94 -17.71
C ALA A 196 1.54 -15.39 -18.22
N GLY A 197 0.35 -15.72 -18.73
CA GLY A 197 0.00 -17.09 -19.14
C GLY A 197 -0.14 -18.09 -17.99
N VAL A 198 -0.24 -17.61 -16.76
CA VAL A 198 -0.42 -18.42 -15.54
C VAL A 198 -1.90 -18.76 -15.33
N LEU A 199 -2.81 -17.90 -15.79
CA LEU A 199 -4.25 -18.09 -15.66
C LEU A 199 -4.94 -18.01 -17.03
N ASP A 200 -5.78 -19.00 -17.33
CA ASP A 200 -6.74 -18.92 -18.44
C ASP A 200 -8.01 -18.24 -17.92
N PRO A 201 -8.46 -17.10 -18.49
CA PRO A 201 -9.65 -16.41 -18.03
C PRO A 201 -10.93 -17.26 -18.12
N ALA A 202 -10.95 -18.28 -18.99
CA ALA A 202 -12.08 -19.22 -19.10
C ALA A 202 -12.21 -20.15 -17.88
N THR A 203 -11.18 -20.25 -17.04
CA THR A 203 -11.20 -21.06 -15.80
C THR A 203 -11.74 -20.33 -14.58
N LEU A 204 -12.04 -19.04 -14.69
CA LEU A 204 -12.67 -18.31 -13.59
C LEU A 204 -13.99 -18.97 -13.20
N PRO A 205 -14.31 -19.12 -11.90
CA PRO A 205 -15.53 -19.76 -11.44
C PRO A 205 -16.78 -19.08 -12.01
N ARG A 206 -17.62 -19.85 -12.69
CA ARG A 206 -18.82 -19.30 -13.35
C ARG A 206 -19.82 -18.69 -12.37
N GLU A 207 -19.94 -19.26 -11.18
CA GLU A 207 -20.74 -18.71 -10.09
C GLU A 207 -20.26 -17.30 -9.68
N CYS A 208 -18.96 -17.07 -9.65
CA CYS A 208 -18.40 -15.74 -9.36
C CYS A 208 -18.62 -14.77 -10.51
N THR A 209 -18.34 -15.19 -11.77
CA THR A 209 -18.49 -14.30 -12.93
C THR A 209 -19.95 -13.98 -13.25
N ALA A 210 -20.90 -14.87 -12.93
CA ALA A 210 -22.32 -14.61 -13.08
C ALA A 210 -22.82 -13.45 -12.20
N VAL A 211 -22.28 -13.35 -10.98
CA VAL A 211 -22.64 -12.30 -10.01
C VAL A 211 -21.82 -11.03 -10.24
N LEU A 212 -20.49 -11.16 -10.37
CA LEU A 212 -19.59 -10.02 -10.39
C LEU A 212 -19.37 -9.43 -11.81
N GLY A 213 -19.55 -10.24 -12.85
CA GLY A 213 -19.28 -9.91 -14.24
C GLY A 213 -18.03 -10.58 -14.79
N GLU A 214 -17.98 -10.72 -16.11
CA GLU A 214 -16.91 -11.42 -16.83
C GLU A 214 -15.65 -10.57 -17.00
N THR A 215 -15.81 -9.28 -17.19
CA THR A 215 -14.70 -8.34 -17.43
C THR A 215 -14.26 -7.63 -16.14
N LYS A 216 -13.01 -7.17 -16.11
CA LYS A 216 -12.47 -6.32 -15.03
C LYS A 216 -13.40 -5.13 -14.75
N SER A 217 -13.83 -4.42 -15.81
CA SER A 217 -14.70 -3.26 -15.65
C SER A 217 -16.04 -3.61 -15.02
N GLN A 218 -16.67 -4.72 -15.44
CA GLN A 218 -17.92 -5.20 -14.85
C GLN A 218 -17.74 -5.54 -13.38
N ARG A 219 -16.72 -6.33 -13.02
CA ARG A 219 -16.46 -6.72 -11.64
C ARG A 219 -16.25 -5.52 -10.72
N ILE A 220 -15.44 -4.55 -11.14
CA ILE A 220 -15.22 -3.31 -10.37
C ILE A 220 -16.52 -2.53 -10.23
N THR A 221 -17.28 -2.36 -11.31
CA THR A 221 -18.56 -1.62 -11.30
C THR A 221 -19.59 -2.31 -10.41
N THR A 222 -19.69 -3.64 -10.47
CA THR A 222 -20.61 -4.41 -9.63
C THR A 222 -20.27 -4.23 -8.16
N MET A 223 -19.01 -4.34 -7.78
CA MET A 223 -18.58 -4.15 -6.40
C MET A 223 -18.83 -2.71 -5.90
N ILE A 224 -18.53 -1.71 -6.70
CA ILE A 224 -18.85 -0.31 -6.36
C ILE A 224 -20.36 -0.14 -6.16
N ASN A 225 -21.19 -0.60 -7.08
CA ASN A 225 -22.65 -0.52 -6.97
C ASN A 225 -23.18 -1.26 -5.74
N SER A 226 -22.61 -2.43 -5.42
CA SER A 226 -22.96 -3.19 -4.22
C SER A 226 -22.68 -2.38 -2.96
N ILE A 227 -21.49 -1.76 -2.86
CA ILE A 227 -21.14 -0.88 -1.74
C ILE A 227 -22.12 0.30 -1.65
N LEU A 228 -22.43 0.95 -2.77
CA LEU A 228 -23.32 2.12 -2.77
C LEU A 228 -24.74 1.79 -2.33
N ARG A 229 -25.26 0.60 -2.71
CA ARG A 229 -26.61 0.17 -2.32
C ARG A 229 -26.71 -0.29 -0.87
N SER A 230 -25.62 -0.83 -0.32
CA SER A 230 -25.61 -1.46 1.00
C SER A 230 -25.12 -0.56 2.12
N SER A 231 -24.55 0.61 1.78
CA SER A 231 -23.98 1.56 2.75
C SER A 231 -24.99 2.61 3.17
N GLU A 232 -25.45 2.52 4.43
CA GLU A 232 -26.32 3.50 5.05
C GLU A 232 -25.80 3.79 6.48
N GLY A 233 -25.10 4.91 6.64
CA GLY A 233 -24.45 5.27 7.91
C GLY A 233 -23.17 4.47 8.23
N ASP A 234 -22.90 3.40 7.51
CA ASP A 234 -21.64 2.62 7.55
C ASP A 234 -21.34 2.02 6.18
N VAL A 235 -20.06 1.71 5.92
CA VAL A 235 -19.60 1.15 4.65
C VAL A 235 -19.77 -0.37 4.65
N GLN A 236 -20.59 -0.89 3.76
CA GLN A 236 -20.93 -2.30 3.65
C GLN A 236 -20.96 -2.77 2.18
N VAL A 237 -20.79 -4.08 1.97
CA VAL A 237 -20.97 -4.76 0.68
C VAL A 237 -22.20 -5.64 0.77
N GLY A 238 -22.99 -5.75 -0.29
CA GLY A 238 -24.12 -6.67 -0.37
C GLY A 238 -23.65 -8.13 -0.17
N ALA A 239 -24.46 -8.92 0.49
CA ALA A 239 -24.08 -10.28 0.89
C ALA A 239 -23.72 -11.16 -0.30
N GLU A 240 -24.52 -11.13 -1.38
CA GLU A 240 -24.31 -11.95 -2.59
C GLU A 240 -22.99 -11.59 -3.30
N GLU A 241 -22.76 -10.30 -3.54
CA GLU A 241 -21.53 -9.85 -4.19
C GLU A 241 -20.29 -10.06 -3.32
N ASN A 242 -20.44 -9.93 -1.99
CA ASN A 242 -19.34 -10.22 -1.06
C ASN A 242 -18.96 -11.69 -1.05
N GLU A 243 -19.95 -12.61 -1.04
CA GLU A 243 -19.72 -14.06 -1.11
C GLU A 243 -19.01 -14.44 -2.41
N ALA A 244 -19.52 -13.97 -3.55
CA ALA A 244 -18.92 -14.21 -4.86
C ALA A 244 -17.48 -13.64 -4.94
N PHE A 245 -17.24 -12.47 -4.35
CA PHE A 245 -15.92 -11.84 -4.33
C PHE A 245 -14.92 -12.62 -3.45
N LEU A 246 -15.34 -13.09 -2.30
CA LEU A 246 -14.50 -13.92 -1.42
C LEU A 246 -14.19 -15.28 -2.06
N ALA A 247 -15.15 -15.89 -2.77
CA ALA A 247 -14.92 -17.12 -3.52
C ALA A 247 -13.92 -16.89 -4.68
N LEU A 248 -14.03 -15.78 -5.40
CA LEU A 248 -13.08 -15.41 -6.45
C LEU A 248 -11.66 -15.19 -5.88
N LYS A 249 -11.55 -14.52 -4.74
CA LYS A 249 -10.27 -14.32 -4.04
C LYS A 249 -9.64 -15.63 -3.60
N ASP A 250 -10.43 -16.56 -3.06
CA ASP A 250 -9.96 -17.89 -2.67
C ASP A 250 -9.52 -18.72 -3.89
N PHE A 251 -10.24 -18.64 -5.00
CA PHE A 251 -9.82 -19.23 -6.26
C PHE A 251 -8.46 -18.71 -6.72
N MET A 252 -8.26 -17.38 -6.71
CA MET A 252 -6.97 -16.77 -7.06
C MET A 252 -5.85 -17.24 -6.14
N TYR A 253 -6.14 -17.36 -4.85
CA TYR A 253 -5.15 -17.87 -3.89
C TYR A 253 -4.69 -19.28 -4.23
N ARG A 254 -5.62 -20.17 -4.57
CA ARG A 254 -5.31 -21.59 -4.86
C ARG A 254 -4.66 -21.80 -6.22
N THR A 255 -4.91 -20.95 -7.20
CA THR A 255 -4.48 -21.16 -8.59
C THR A 255 -3.27 -20.33 -8.96
N VAL A 256 -3.19 -19.07 -8.55
CA VAL A 256 -2.16 -18.13 -8.98
C VAL A 256 -1.03 -18.03 -7.96
N TYR A 257 -1.34 -17.81 -6.67
CA TYR A 257 -0.31 -17.55 -5.66
C TYR A 257 0.42 -18.81 -5.18
N VAL A 258 -0.02 -20.00 -5.55
CA VAL A 258 0.62 -21.28 -5.18
C VAL A 258 1.42 -21.89 -6.33
N ASP A 259 1.50 -21.20 -7.46
CA ASP A 259 2.22 -21.70 -8.64
C ASP A 259 3.69 -21.99 -8.36
N ARG A 260 4.18 -23.11 -8.89
CA ARG A 260 5.56 -23.59 -8.63
C ARG A 260 6.63 -22.72 -9.26
N SER A 261 6.33 -22.03 -10.36
CA SER A 261 7.30 -21.14 -11.02
C SER A 261 7.53 -19.87 -10.20
N ALA A 262 6.46 -19.29 -9.67
CA ALA A 262 6.54 -18.17 -8.73
C ALA A 262 7.36 -18.53 -7.49
N LYS A 263 7.16 -19.71 -6.91
CA LYS A 263 7.90 -20.17 -5.71
C LYS A 263 9.42 -20.29 -5.91
N LYS A 264 9.90 -20.59 -7.09
CA LYS A 264 11.36 -20.63 -7.35
C LYS A 264 11.99 -19.25 -7.30
N GLU A 265 11.31 -18.25 -7.82
CA GLU A 265 11.80 -16.87 -7.77
C GLU A 265 11.67 -16.30 -6.36
N GLU A 266 10.59 -16.62 -5.62
CA GLU A 266 10.44 -16.25 -4.21
C GLU A 266 11.59 -16.79 -3.32
N GLN A 267 12.05 -18.03 -3.55
CA GLN A 267 13.21 -18.59 -2.84
C GLN A 267 14.50 -17.82 -3.10
N LYS A 268 14.67 -17.28 -4.31
CA LYS A 268 15.83 -16.41 -4.62
C LYS A 268 15.72 -15.09 -3.86
N VAL A 269 14.53 -14.50 -3.78
CA VAL A 269 14.28 -13.29 -3.00
C VAL A 269 14.61 -13.49 -1.53
N GLU A 270 14.14 -14.59 -0.94
CA GLU A 270 14.43 -14.92 0.46
C GLU A 270 15.93 -14.97 0.71
N LYS A 271 16.68 -15.62 -0.20
CA LYS A 271 18.15 -15.69 -0.11
C LYS A 271 18.81 -14.32 -0.25
N VAL A 272 18.43 -13.53 -1.26
CA VAL A 272 18.98 -12.18 -1.48
C VAL A 272 18.77 -11.29 -0.26
N LEU A 273 17.56 -11.30 0.30
CA LEU A 273 17.24 -10.46 1.46
C LEU A 273 17.94 -10.97 2.73
N ALA A 274 18.09 -12.27 2.92
CA ALA A 274 18.81 -12.83 4.07
C ALA A 274 20.30 -12.44 4.06
N GLU A 275 20.96 -12.57 2.91
CA GLU A 275 22.36 -12.16 2.74
C GLU A 275 22.56 -10.66 2.96
N LEU A 276 21.66 -9.82 2.40
CA LEU A 276 21.71 -8.37 2.64
C LEU A 276 21.45 -8.01 4.10
N TYR A 277 20.53 -8.72 4.75
CA TYR A 277 20.20 -8.51 6.16
C TYR A 277 21.39 -8.80 7.06
N GLU A 278 22.03 -9.96 6.89
CA GLU A 278 23.22 -10.36 7.64
C GLU A 278 24.41 -9.41 7.37
N TYR A 279 24.58 -9.01 6.10
CA TYR A 279 25.62 -8.04 5.74
C TYR A 279 25.44 -6.73 6.48
N TYR A 280 24.24 -6.12 6.48
CA TYR A 280 24.03 -4.84 7.15
C TYR A 280 23.98 -4.95 8.69
N LEU A 281 23.67 -6.11 9.25
CA LEU A 281 23.83 -6.33 10.69
C LEU A 281 25.30 -6.28 11.12
N THR A 282 26.19 -6.78 10.29
CA THR A 282 27.64 -6.83 10.58
C THR A 282 28.37 -5.57 10.12
N HIS A 283 27.89 -4.91 9.06
CA HIS A 283 28.50 -3.71 8.45
C HIS A 283 27.56 -2.52 8.50
N ILE A 284 27.10 -2.17 9.70
CA ILE A 284 26.09 -1.13 9.90
C ILE A 284 26.55 0.26 9.43
N GLU A 285 27.87 0.49 9.41
CA GLU A 285 28.51 1.71 8.93
C GLU A 285 28.35 1.91 7.41
N GLN A 286 27.96 0.90 6.67
CA GLN A 286 27.67 1.00 5.22
C GLN A 286 26.26 1.60 4.95
N MET A 287 25.42 1.70 5.96
CA MET A 287 24.16 2.43 5.85
C MET A 287 24.38 3.94 6.00
N SER A 288 23.39 4.74 5.58
CA SER A 288 23.48 6.20 5.77
C SER A 288 23.49 6.57 7.26
N ASN A 289 24.05 7.75 7.58
CA ASN A 289 24.14 8.27 8.93
C ASN A 289 22.80 8.26 9.69
N PHE A 290 21.68 8.45 8.99
CA PHE A 290 20.36 8.37 9.58
C PHE A 290 20.05 6.98 10.14
N TYR A 291 20.27 5.91 9.35
CA TYR A 291 20.04 4.53 9.81
C TYR A 291 21.06 4.09 10.85
N LEU A 292 22.30 4.59 10.78
CA LEU A 292 23.29 4.37 11.81
C LEU A 292 22.83 4.93 13.17
N GLN A 293 22.32 6.17 13.19
CA GLN A 293 21.75 6.75 14.41
C GLN A 293 20.53 5.96 14.91
N LEU A 294 19.66 5.51 13.98
CA LEU A 294 18.50 4.71 14.32
C LEU A 294 18.89 3.38 14.97
N ALA A 295 19.97 2.75 14.50
CA ALA A 295 20.50 1.53 15.08
C ALA A 295 21.00 1.69 16.53
N TYR A 296 21.58 2.83 16.87
CA TYR A 296 21.96 3.17 18.26
C TYR A 296 20.73 3.40 19.15
N GLN A 297 19.63 3.94 18.58
CA GLN A 297 18.43 4.28 19.34
C GLN A 297 17.47 3.10 19.53
N GLU A 298 17.30 2.26 18.51
CA GLU A 298 16.25 1.23 18.44
C GLU A 298 16.78 -0.18 18.17
N GLY A 299 18.08 -0.35 18.08
CA GLY A 299 18.72 -1.62 17.78
C GLY A 299 19.02 -1.83 16.29
N ARG A 300 19.99 -2.70 16.03
CA ARG A 300 20.51 -2.97 14.68
C ARG A 300 19.47 -3.64 13.81
N ASP A 301 18.78 -4.65 14.32
CA ASP A 301 17.77 -5.41 13.58
C ASP A 301 16.67 -4.50 13.05
N ARG A 302 16.17 -3.57 13.89
CA ARG A 302 15.14 -2.63 13.50
C ARG A 302 15.63 -1.67 12.41
N ALA A 303 16.83 -1.13 12.55
CA ALA A 303 17.41 -0.21 11.58
C ALA A 303 17.70 -0.89 10.23
N VAL A 304 18.20 -2.13 10.25
CA VAL A 304 18.43 -2.93 9.04
C VAL A 304 17.11 -3.27 8.35
N THR A 305 16.10 -3.67 9.12
CA THR A 305 14.75 -3.91 8.59
C THR A 305 14.18 -2.67 7.91
N ASP A 306 14.28 -1.50 8.54
CA ASP A 306 13.85 -0.22 7.98
C ASP A 306 14.60 0.15 6.70
N TYR A 307 15.91 -0.11 6.68
CA TYR A 307 16.74 0.19 5.52
C TYR A 307 16.40 -0.70 4.33
N ILE A 308 16.31 -2.02 4.54
CA ILE A 308 16.01 -2.99 3.49
C ILE A 308 14.57 -2.82 2.99
N SER A 309 13.59 -2.66 3.88
CA SER A 309 12.20 -2.43 3.46
C SER A 309 12.03 -1.15 2.64
N GLY A 310 12.90 -0.16 2.86
CA GLY A 310 12.93 1.08 2.09
C GLY A 310 13.56 0.96 0.69
N MET A 311 14.18 -0.16 0.33
CA MET A 311 14.78 -0.38 -1.00
C MET A 311 13.70 -0.55 -2.08
N SER A 312 14.05 -0.23 -3.33
CA SER A 312 13.33 -0.73 -4.50
C SER A 312 13.89 -2.09 -4.89
N ASP A 313 13.17 -2.84 -5.73
CA ASP A 313 13.59 -4.16 -6.20
C ASP A 313 14.95 -4.08 -6.91
N GLU A 314 15.08 -3.15 -7.85
CA GLU A 314 16.33 -2.92 -8.58
C GLU A 314 17.49 -2.51 -7.65
N PHE A 315 17.20 -1.64 -6.65
CA PHE A 315 18.22 -1.23 -5.71
C PHE A 315 18.69 -2.39 -4.82
N ALA A 316 17.78 -3.27 -4.40
CA ALA A 316 18.12 -4.45 -3.62
C ALA A 316 18.99 -5.44 -4.43
N ILE A 317 18.61 -5.72 -5.70
CA ILE A 317 19.40 -6.58 -6.60
C ILE A 317 20.78 -5.99 -6.82
N ARG A 318 20.86 -4.72 -7.21
CA ARG A 318 22.12 -4.04 -7.47
C ARG A 318 23.03 -4.02 -6.24
N THR A 319 22.46 -3.78 -5.06
CA THR A 319 23.21 -3.79 -3.80
C THR A 319 23.76 -5.19 -3.51
N PHE A 320 22.95 -6.22 -3.75
CA PHE A 320 23.41 -7.61 -3.62
C PHE A 320 24.56 -7.93 -4.57
N GLU A 321 24.44 -7.53 -5.83
CA GLU A 321 25.53 -7.73 -6.82
C GLU A 321 26.80 -6.97 -6.42
N ASP A 322 26.66 -5.74 -5.95
CA ASP A 322 27.82 -4.92 -5.54
C ASP A 322 28.56 -5.51 -4.35
N VAL A 323 27.86 -6.19 -3.44
CA VAL A 323 28.44 -6.76 -2.21
C VAL A 323 28.95 -8.18 -2.42
N PHE A 324 28.19 -9.04 -3.11
CA PHE A 324 28.45 -10.48 -3.13
C PHE A 324 28.97 -11.04 -4.46
N VAL A 325 28.85 -10.27 -5.55
CA VAL A 325 29.30 -10.73 -6.87
C VAL A 325 30.64 -10.06 -7.23
N PRO A 326 31.72 -10.83 -7.43
CA PRO A 326 33.01 -10.28 -7.80
C PRO A 326 32.96 -9.53 -9.15
N ARG A 327 33.47 -8.32 -9.18
CA ARG A 327 33.58 -7.54 -10.42
C ARG A 327 34.80 -7.95 -11.23
N LYS A 328 34.68 -7.89 -12.55
CA LYS A 328 35.84 -8.08 -13.43
C LYS A 328 36.87 -6.98 -13.15
N TRP A 329 38.15 -7.38 -13.03
CA TRP A 329 39.23 -6.42 -12.92
C TRP A 329 39.40 -5.73 -14.28
N HIS A 330 39.15 -4.43 -14.30
CA HIS A 330 39.50 -3.60 -15.44
C HIS A 330 40.98 -3.19 -15.28
N VAL A 331 41.88 -3.84 -16.06
CA VAL A 331 43.23 -3.33 -16.26
C VAL A 331 43.10 -2.10 -17.19
N LEU A 332 43.47 -0.93 -16.72
CA LEU A 332 43.61 0.27 -17.54
C LEU A 332 44.79 0.13 -18.46
#